data_f43a9eb60eeb9d3aa7c876c19c0bdd61
#
_entry.id   f43a9eb60eeb9d3aa7c876c19c0bdd61
#
_cell.length_a   1.000
_cell.length_b   1.000
_cell.length_c   1.000
_cell.angle_alpha   90.00
_cell.angle_beta   90.00
_cell.angle_gamma   90.00
#
_symmetry.space_group_name_H-M   'P 1'
#
loop_
_entity.id
_entity.type
_entity.pdbx_description
1 polymer ?
#
loop_
_entity_poly.entity_id
_entity_poly.type
_entity_poly.pdbx_seq_one_letter_code
_entity_poly.pdbx_strand_id
1 'polypeptide(L)'
;MADGHLIVPVVVSSEDEIGQLTKDFNTMTERLSTTMKELHEAVERQEVFVGNFAHELKTPLTSIIGYGDMLRSKRLNEEEVIGYSNLIVEEGRRLEAMSMKLLELIVLKKQDFKMYWVTAETFFQGIVDTVDLLMKEQQIEFIIEIEPGKLYIEPDLMKTVCLNLLDNARKAVGQNGKVYLRGKVLATGYQFVVKDNGCGIAATELSKIKEAFYMVDKSRSRSAGGAGLGLAICEQIIELHHASINFESVLGQGTTVTVVLEGVKVDEV
;
A
#
# COMPACT_ATOMS: atom_id res chain seq x y z
N MET A 1 -15.38 24.61 14.36
CA MET A 1 -14.75 25.93 14.20
C MET A 1 -13.72 26.07 15.30
N ALA A 2 -12.47 25.80 15.04
CA ALA A 2 -11.35 26.13 15.92
C ALA A 2 -10.51 27.14 15.13
N ASP A 3 -10.57 28.40 15.55
CA ASP A 3 -9.75 29.46 15.02
C ASP A 3 -8.29 29.09 15.26
N GLY A 4 -7.60 28.69 14.20
CA GLY A 4 -6.18 28.50 14.21
C GLY A 4 -5.49 29.85 14.39
N HIS A 5 -5.42 30.34 15.61
CA HIS A 5 -4.54 31.46 15.90
C HIS A 5 -3.11 31.02 15.59
N LEU A 6 -2.56 31.53 14.48
CA LEU A 6 -1.13 31.52 14.22
C LEU A 6 -0.44 32.06 15.49
N ILE A 7 0.26 31.19 16.18
CA ILE A 7 1.10 31.60 17.33
C ILE A 7 2.23 32.42 16.74
N VAL A 8 2.12 33.74 16.86
CA VAL A 8 3.14 34.68 16.42
C VAL A 8 4.28 34.60 17.42
N PRO A 9 5.52 34.28 17.00
CA PRO A 9 6.66 34.25 17.90
C PRO A 9 6.85 35.60 18.60
N VAL A 10 7.11 35.54 19.91
CA VAL A 10 7.44 36.73 20.67
C VAL A 10 8.84 37.23 20.25
N VAL A 11 8.98 38.51 19.97
CA VAL A 11 10.27 39.10 19.57
C VAL A 11 11.23 39.02 20.74
N VAL A 12 12.41 38.43 20.52
CA VAL A 12 13.49 38.40 21.51
C VAL A 12 14.19 39.78 21.53
N SER A 13 13.97 40.54 22.61
CA SER A 13 14.43 41.92 22.72
C SER A 13 15.64 42.11 23.66
N SER A 14 16.08 41.07 24.37
CA SER A 14 17.24 41.14 25.28
C SER A 14 18.09 39.86 25.17
N GLU A 15 19.32 39.90 25.62
CA GLU A 15 20.26 38.76 25.69
C GLU A 15 20.43 38.24 27.14
N ASP A 16 19.60 38.70 28.06
CA ASP A 16 19.57 38.29 29.45
C ASP A 16 18.66 37.03 29.66
N GLU A 17 18.39 36.70 30.91
CA GLU A 17 17.50 35.58 31.31
C GLU A 17 16.09 35.70 30.70
N ILE A 18 15.62 36.92 30.46
CA ILE A 18 14.30 37.17 29.83
C ILE A 18 14.38 36.83 28.32
N GLY A 19 15.48 37.21 27.68
CA GLY A 19 15.75 36.84 26.26
C GLY A 19 15.83 35.32 26.08
N GLN A 20 16.50 34.62 27.00
CA GLN A 20 16.56 33.15 26.98
C GLN A 20 15.18 32.52 27.21
N LEU A 21 14.41 33.01 28.20
CA LEU A 21 13.04 32.54 28.44
C LEU A 21 12.14 32.74 27.22
N THR A 22 12.29 33.87 26.52
CA THR A 22 11.53 34.15 25.28
C THR A 22 11.88 33.16 24.17
N LYS A 23 13.16 32.82 24.00
CA LYS A 23 13.59 31.79 23.02
C LYS A 23 13.00 30.42 23.35
N ASP A 24 13.07 30.01 24.63
CA ASP A 24 12.56 28.72 25.09
C ASP A 24 11.02 28.65 24.92
N PHE A 25 10.32 29.75 25.23
CA PHE A 25 8.88 29.88 25.01
C PHE A 25 8.53 29.75 23.53
N ASN A 26 9.22 30.44 22.63
CA ASN A 26 8.99 30.35 21.19
C ASN A 26 9.23 28.93 20.68
N THR A 27 10.30 28.27 21.11
CA THR A 27 10.62 26.88 20.75
C THR A 27 9.51 25.92 21.21
N MET A 28 9.05 26.08 22.45
CA MET A 28 7.96 25.25 22.98
C MET A 28 6.65 25.46 22.18
N THR A 29 6.36 26.70 21.85
CA THR A 29 5.16 27.09 21.10
C THR A 29 5.18 26.57 19.67
N GLU A 30 6.33 26.62 19.02
CA GLU A 30 6.54 26.06 17.68
C GLU A 30 6.36 24.53 17.69
N ARG A 31 6.96 23.82 18.65
CA ARG A 31 6.77 22.38 18.85
C ARG A 31 5.31 22.03 19.06
N LEU A 32 4.61 22.77 19.91
CA LEU A 32 3.18 22.55 20.19
C LEU A 32 2.35 22.73 18.91
N SER A 33 2.61 23.80 18.15
CA SER A 33 1.93 24.06 16.88
C SER A 33 2.16 22.94 15.86
N THR A 34 3.40 22.45 15.74
CA THR A 34 3.74 21.33 14.86
C THR A 34 3.02 20.07 15.28
N THR A 35 3.05 19.72 16.59
CA THR A 35 2.37 18.53 17.11
C THR A 35 0.85 18.60 16.92
N MET A 36 0.25 19.78 17.12
CA MET A 36 -1.20 19.99 16.88
C MET A 36 -1.55 19.81 15.41
N LYS A 37 -0.70 20.31 14.49
CA LYS A 37 -0.89 20.11 13.05
C LYS A 37 -0.82 18.64 12.66
N GLU A 38 0.21 17.93 13.14
CA GLU A 38 0.40 16.50 12.90
C GLU A 38 -0.79 15.67 13.42
N LEU A 39 -1.29 16.02 14.62
CA LEU A 39 -2.46 15.37 15.20
C LEU A 39 -3.72 15.62 14.36
N HIS A 40 -3.93 16.87 13.92
CA HIS A 40 -5.07 17.21 13.07
C HIS A 40 -5.05 16.44 11.76
N GLU A 41 -3.90 16.41 11.08
CA GLU A 41 -3.71 15.64 9.85
C GLU A 41 -3.91 14.12 10.08
N ALA A 42 -3.51 13.60 11.25
CA ALA A 42 -3.75 12.19 11.60
C ALA A 42 -5.24 11.89 11.80
N VAL A 43 -5.98 12.80 12.45
CA VAL A 43 -7.44 12.68 12.62
C VAL A 43 -8.14 12.74 11.26
N GLU A 44 -7.81 13.70 10.40
CA GLU A 44 -8.40 13.79 9.06
C GLU A 44 -8.14 12.52 8.24
N ARG A 45 -6.90 12.00 8.25
CA ARG A 45 -6.59 10.72 7.59
C ARG A 45 -7.43 9.57 8.14
N GLN A 46 -7.67 9.54 9.46
CA GLN A 46 -8.49 8.51 10.09
C GLN A 46 -9.97 8.63 9.69
N GLU A 47 -10.52 9.84 9.61
CA GLU A 47 -11.90 10.08 9.17
C GLU A 47 -12.12 9.64 7.71
N VAL A 48 -11.20 10.02 6.82
CA VAL A 48 -11.21 9.60 5.41
C VAL A 48 -11.12 8.07 5.30
N PHE A 49 -10.25 7.43 6.08
CA PHE A 49 -10.12 5.98 6.12
C PHE A 49 -11.43 5.30 6.52
N VAL A 50 -12.08 5.75 7.63
CA VAL A 50 -13.35 5.18 8.10
C VAL A 50 -14.47 5.40 7.08
N GLY A 51 -14.52 6.58 6.47
CA GLY A 51 -15.50 6.90 5.43
C GLY A 51 -15.37 6.00 4.20
N ASN A 52 -14.14 5.83 3.71
CA ASN A 52 -13.84 4.95 2.57
C ASN A 52 -14.16 3.49 2.89
N PHE A 53 -13.79 3.02 4.08
CA PHE A 53 -14.10 1.66 4.54
C PHE A 53 -15.60 1.40 4.57
N ALA A 54 -16.38 2.30 5.18
CA ALA A 54 -17.84 2.17 5.23
C ALA A 54 -18.46 2.14 3.82
N HIS A 55 -17.94 2.93 2.90
CA HIS A 55 -18.40 2.95 1.51
C HIS A 55 -18.09 1.64 0.78
N GLU A 56 -16.85 1.12 0.92
CA GLU A 56 -16.43 -0.13 0.27
C GLU A 56 -17.09 -1.38 0.88
N LEU A 57 -17.55 -1.33 2.14
CA LEU A 57 -18.40 -2.36 2.76
C LEU A 57 -19.84 -2.30 2.26
N LYS A 58 -20.41 -1.09 2.13
CA LYS A 58 -21.81 -0.91 1.77
C LYS A 58 -22.14 -1.51 0.41
N THR A 59 -21.26 -1.39 -0.57
CA THR A 59 -21.49 -1.84 -1.93
C THR A 59 -21.72 -3.36 -2.02
N PRO A 60 -20.80 -4.24 -1.57
CA PRO A 60 -21.00 -5.70 -1.60
C PRO A 60 -22.18 -6.15 -0.72
N LEU A 61 -22.37 -5.52 0.44
CA LEU A 61 -23.52 -5.84 1.31
C LEU A 61 -24.86 -5.54 0.60
N THR A 62 -24.95 -4.41 -0.10
CA THR A 62 -26.15 -4.07 -0.88
C THR A 62 -26.40 -5.08 -2.00
N SER A 63 -25.34 -5.55 -2.67
CA SER A 63 -25.43 -6.58 -3.71
C SER A 63 -25.90 -7.91 -3.14
N ILE A 64 -25.31 -8.37 -2.02
CA ILE A 64 -25.71 -9.62 -1.33
C ILE A 64 -27.19 -9.58 -0.93
N ILE A 65 -27.63 -8.47 -0.32
CA ILE A 65 -29.03 -8.28 0.08
C ILE A 65 -29.94 -8.29 -1.16
N GLY A 66 -29.55 -7.58 -2.23
CA GLY A 66 -30.33 -7.52 -3.46
C GLY A 66 -30.48 -8.87 -4.14
N TYR A 67 -29.41 -9.67 -4.24
CA TYR A 67 -29.46 -11.02 -4.80
C TYR A 67 -30.26 -11.96 -3.89
N GLY A 68 -30.13 -11.84 -2.57
CA GLY A 68 -30.95 -12.58 -1.61
C GLY A 68 -32.44 -12.26 -1.74
N ASP A 69 -32.79 -10.99 -1.94
CA ASP A 69 -34.19 -10.60 -2.19
C ASP A 69 -34.73 -11.13 -3.52
N MET A 70 -33.90 -11.19 -4.58
CA MET A 70 -34.29 -11.82 -5.85
C MET A 70 -34.61 -13.32 -5.65
N LEU A 71 -33.71 -14.03 -4.96
CA LEU A 71 -33.93 -15.47 -4.65
C LEU A 71 -35.19 -15.69 -3.83
N ARG A 72 -35.54 -14.77 -2.92
CA ARG A 72 -36.71 -14.88 -2.05
C ARG A 72 -38.03 -14.52 -2.74
N SER A 73 -38.03 -13.50 -3.57
CA SER A 73 -39.27 -12.83 -4.04
C SER A 73 -39.71 -13.23 -5.44
N LYS A 74 -38.83 -13.82 -6.27
CA LYS A 74 -39.12 -14.19 -7.64
C LYS A 74 -39.20 -15.68 -7.83
N ARG A 75 -40.06 -16.12 -8.78
CA ARG A 75 -39.98 -17.50 -9.31
C ARG A 75 -38.85 -17.52 -10.33
N LEU A 76 -37.77 -18.17 -9.96
CA LEU A 76 -36.53 -18.26 -10.75
C LEU A 76 -36.38 -19.68 -11.29
N ASN A 77 -35.76 -19.83 -12.43
CA ASN A 77 -35.29 -21.11 -12.93
C ASN A 77 -34.00 -21.53 -12.21
N GLU A 78 -33.55 -22.77 -12.39
CA GLU A 78 -32.38 -23.33 -11.71
C GLU A 78 -31.09 -22.58 -12.04
N GLU A 79 -30.91 -22.16 -13.30
CA GLU A 79 -29.72 -21.37 -13.74
C GLU A 79 -29.67 -20.01 -13.05
N GLU A 80 -30.80 -19.31 -12.94
CA GLU A 80 -30.91 -18.04 -12.23
C GLU A 80 -30.63 -18.18 -10.73
N VAL A 81 -31.11 -19.25 -10.10
CA VAL A 81 -30.83 -19.54 -8.68
C VAL A 81 -29.33 -19.75 -8.47
N ILE A 82 -28.70 -20.57 -9.31
CA ILE A 82 -27.24 -20.82 -9.25
C ILE A 82 -26.48 -19.50 -9.52
N GLY A 83 -26.90 -18.73 -10.52
CA GLY A 83 -26.28 -17.43 -10.86
C GLY A 83 -26.28 -16.45 -9.69
N TYR A 84 -27.45 -16.19 -9.07
CA TYR A 84 -27.53 -15.27 -7.92
C TYR A 84 -26.81 -15.82 -6.69
N SER A 85 -26.84 -17.15 -6.47
CA SER A 85 -26.10 -17.77 -5.37
C SER A 85 -24.59 -17.61 -5.53
N ASN A 86 -24.05 -17.76 -6.74
CA ASN A 86 -22.64 -17.54 -7.04
C ASN A 86 -22.24 -16.07 -6.78
N LEU A 87 -23.05 -15.11 -7.21
CA LEU A 87 -22.81 -13.68 -6.97
C LEU A 87 -22.76 -13.35 -5.47
N ILE A 88 -23.66 -13.95 -4.66
CA ILE A 88 -23.62 -13.80 -3.20
C ILE A 88 -22.31 -14.34 -2.62
N VAL A 89 -21.87 -15.52 -3.07
CA VAL A 89 -20.62 -16.15 -2.62
C VAL A 89 -19.41 -15.30 -3.02
N GLU A 90 -19.37 -14.78 -4.24
CA GLU A 90 -18.28 -13.90 -4.73
C GLU A 90 -18.17 -12.61 -3.89
N GLU A 91 -19.29 -11.94 -3.63
CA GLU A 91 -19.27 -10.73 -2.80
C GLU A 91 -18.93 -11.05 -1.34
N GLY A 92 -19.35 -12.20 -0.81
CA GLY A 92 -18.95 -12.68 0.51
C GLY A 92 -17.46 -12.92 0.63
N ARG A 93 -16.84 -13.60 -0.34
CA ARG A 93 -15.38 -13.81 -0.40
C ARG A 93 -14.61 -12.50 -0.52
N ARG A 94 -15.16 -11.54 -1.27
CA ARG A 94 -14.58 -10.21 -1.40
C ARG A 94 -14.55 -9.47 -0.07
N LEU A 95 -15.65 -9.51 0.71
CA LEU A 95 -15.72 -8.94 2.06
C LEU A 95 -14.71 -9.59 3.01
N GLU A 96 -14.61 -10.93 2.97
CA GLU A 96 -13.64 -11.67 3.76
C GLU A 96 -12.21 -11.23 3.44
N ALA A 97 -11.82 -11.20 2.17
CA ALA A 97 -10.49 -10.76 1.74
C ALA A 97 -10.19 -9.31 2.16
N MET A 98 -11.18 -8.41 2.10
CA MET A 98 -11.03 -7.03 2.56
C MET A 98 -10.85 -6.95 4.07
N SER A 99 -11.62 -7.73 4.84
CA SER A 99 -11.50 -7.82 6.30
C SER A 99 -10.12 -8.32 6.74
N MET A 100 -9.59 -9.36 6.06
CA MET A 100 -8.25 -9.88 6.34
C MET A 100 -7.15 -8.85 6.08
N LYS A 101 -7.22 -8.12 4.94
CA LYS A 101 -6.27 -7.05 4.63
C LYS A 101 -6.34 -5.88 5.61
N LEU A 102 -7.54 -5.55 6.09
CA LEU A 102 -7.70 -4.54 7.13
C LEU A 102 -7.07 -4.98 8.46
N LEU A 103 -7.29 -6.23 8.85
CA LEU A 103 -6.68 -6.79 10.06
C LEU A 103 -5.15 -6.78 9.95
N GLU A 104 -4.59 -7.17 8.81
CA GLU A 104 -3.15 -7.09 8.52
C GLU A 104 -2.63 -5.68 8.74
N LEU A 105 -3.30 -4.66 8.21
CA LEU A 105 -2.91 -3.24 8.35
C LEU A 105 -2.96 -2.76 9.81
N ILE A 106 -3.92 -3.24 10.62
CA ILE A 106 -4.04 -2.90 12.04
C ILE A 106 -2.92 -3.58 12.86
N VAL A 107 -2.61 -4.83 12.55
CA VAL A 107 -1.57 -5.60 13.23
C VAL A 107 -0.19 -5.01 12.96
N LEU A 108 0.11 -4.64 11.71
CA LEU A 108 1.37 -3.99 11.32
C LEU A 108 1.70 -2.74 12.15
N LYS A 109 0.68 -1.98 12.56
CA LYS A 109 0.86 -0.77 13.38
C LYS A 109 1.17 -1.01 14.86
N LYS A 110 1.00 -2.23 15.35
CA LYS A 110 1.03 -2.54 16.80
C LYS A 110 2.11 -3.51 17.23
N GLN A 111 2.78 -4.18 16.30
CA GLN A 111 3.76 -5.22 16.60
C GLN A 111 5.18 -4.76 16.27
N ASP A 112 6.12 -5.10 17.14
CA ASP A 112 7.55 -5.02 16.85
C ASP A 112 7.96 -6.28 16.09
N PHE A 113 8.54 -6.11 14.91
CA PHE A 113 9.00 -7.19 14.06
C PHE A 113 10.52 -7.33 14.16
N LYS A 114 10.99 -8.58 14.08
CA LYS A 114 12.42 -8.87 14.07
C LYS A 114 12.91 -8.94 12.63
N MET A 115 13.99 -8.22 12.35
CA MET A 115 14.66 -8.25 11.06
C MET A 115 15.72 -9.35 11.03
N TYR A 116 15.92 -9.97 9.88
CA TYR A 116 16.86 -11.05 9.65
C TYR A 116 17.68 -10.79 8.39
N TRP A 117 18.94 -11.28 8.40
CA TRP A 117 19.75 -11.32 7.20
C TRP A 117 19.32 -12.50 6.32
N VAL A 118 18.87 -12.22 5.09
CA VAL A 118 18.51 -13.22 4.08
C VAL A 118 19.26 -12.93 2.80
N THR A 119 19.56 -13.99 1.99
CA THR A 119 20.15 -13.79 0.67
C THR A 119 19.07 -13.38 -0.34
N ALA A 120 19.42 -12.46 -1.24
CA ALA A 120 18.51 -11.99 -2.28
C ALA A 120 17.98 -13.13 -3.14
N GLU A 121 18.86 -14.05 -3.53
CA GLU A 121 18.52 -15.21 -4.36
C GLU A 121 17.43 -16.06 -3.71
N THR A 122 17.62 -16.46 -2.44
CA THR A 122 16.65 -17.30 -1.72
C THR A 122 15.32 -16.56 -1.54
N PHE A 123 15.38 -15.27 -1.20
CA PHE A 123 14.19 -14.47 -0.98
C PHE A 123 13.36 -14.32 -2.27
N PHE A 124 13.98 -13.89 -3.37
CA PHE A 124 13.27 -13.68 -4.62
C PHE A 124 12.87 -14.97 -5.32
N GLN A 125 13.62 -16.07 -5.16
CA GLN A 125 13.22 -17.38 -5.69
C GLN A 125 11.87 -17.81 -5.12
N GLY A 126 11.65 -17.69 -3.81
CA GLY A 126 10.35 -18.03 -3.20
C GLY A 126 9.18 -17.15 -3.66
N ILE A 127 9.45 -15.93 -4.12
CA ILE A 127 8.45 -15.04 -4.74
C ILE A 127 8.15 -15.49 -6.16
N VAL A 128 9.19 -15.73 -6.96
CA VAL A 128 9.07 -16.20 -8.35
C VAL A 128 8.25 -17.48 -8.42
N ASP A 129 8.56 -18.47 -7.58
CA ASP A 129 7.83 -19.75 -7.53
C ASP A 129 6.32 -19.54 -7.24
N THR A 130 5.97 -18.48 -6.51
CA THR A 130 4.58 -18.18 -6.17
C THR A 130 3.83 -17.53 -7.34
N VAL A 131 4.48 -16.67 -8.15
CA VAL A 131 3.80 -15.85 -9.16
C VAL A 131 3.95 -16.38 -10.59
N ASP A 132 4.95 -17.23 -10.87
CA ASP A 132 5.29 -17.69 -12.22
C ASP A 132 4.11 -18.37 -12.94
N LEU A 133 3.35 -19.22 -12.22
CA LEU A 133 2.16 -19.85 -12.77
C LEU A 133 1.11 -18.83 -13.21
N LEU A 134 0.83 -17.83 -12.36
CA LEU A 134 -0.16 -16.80 -12.66
C LEU A 134 0.26 -15.91 -13.83
N MET A 135 1.57 -15.64 -13.97
CA MET A 135 2.10 -14.90 -15.11
C MET A 135 1.95 -15.70 -16.41
N LYS A 136 2.25 -17.00 -16.38
CA LYS A 136 2.10 -17.91 -17.52
C LYS A 136 0.65 -18.09 -17.97
N GLU A 137 -0.29 -18.23 -17.05
CA GLU A 137 -1.72 -18.34 -17.35
C GLU A 137 -2.25 -17.14 -18.13
N GLN A 138 -1.72 -15.94 -17.86
CA GLN A 138 -2.08 -14.71 -18.57
C GLN A 138 -1.16 -14.39 -19.76
N GLN A 139 -0.22 -15.29 -20.11
CA GLN A 139 0.75 -15.11 -21.19
C GLN A 139 1.62 -13.85 -21.00
N ILE A 140 1.92 -13.51 -19.74
CA ILE A 140 2.79 -12.39 -19.39
C ILE A 140 4.24 -12.82 -19.46
N GLU A 141 5.07 -12.08 -20.19
CA GLU A 141 6.52 -12.25 -20.19
C GLU A 141 7.10 -11.73 -18.86
N PHE A 142 7.46 -12.67 -17.96
CA PHE A 142 8.02 -12.33 -16.66
C PHE A 142 9.54 -12.44 -16.70
N ILE A 143 10.25 -11.32 -16.57
CA ILE A 143 11.70 -11.17 -16.71
C ILE A 143 12.30 -10.90 -15.34
N ILE A 144 13.26 -11.74 -14.93
CA ILE A 144 13.84 -11.74 -13.58
C ILE A 144 15.34 -11.54 -13.69
N GLU A 145 15.86 -10.51 -13.04
CA GLU A 145 17.28 -10.16 -12.98
C GLU A 145 17.65 -9.82 -11.55
N ILE A 146 18.21 -10.75 -10.78
CA ILE A 146 18.54 -10.59 -9.36
C ILE A 146 20.04 -10.66 -9.17
N GLU A 147 20.67 -9.56 -8.76
CA GLU A 147 22.07 -9.55 -8.34
C GLU A 147 22.21 -10.24 -6.97
N PRO A 148 23.23 -11.11 -6.79
CA PRO A 148 23.55 -11.70 -5.50
C PRO A 148 23.79 -10.64 -4.43
N GLY A 149 23.16 -10.79 -3.26
CA GLY A 149 23.29 -9.82 -2.17
C GLY A 149 22.61 -10.27 -0.89
N LYS A 150 22.67 -9.41 0.13
CA LYS A 150 22.02 -9.64 1.43
C LYS A 150 21.01 -8.55 1.73
N LEU A 151 19.88 -8.95 2.27
CA LEU A 151 18.77 -8.11 2.69
C LEU A 151 18.61 -8.22 4.20
N TYR A 152 18.46 -7.09 4.90
CA TYR A 152 18.11 -7.07 6.32
C TYR A 152 16.63 -6.72 6.45
N ILE A 153 15.79 -7.75 6.55
CA ILE A 153 14.33 -7.62 6.42
C ILE A 153 13.59 -8.59 7.35
N GLU A 154 12.32 -8.34 7.56
CA GLU A 154 11.35 -9.35 7.96
C GLU A 154 10.82 -10.03 6.68
N PRO A 155 11.14 -11.33 6.45
CA PRO A 155 10.95 -11.96 5.14
C PRO A 155 9.49 -12.05 4.69
N ASP A 156 8.55 -12.36 5.60
CA ASP A 156 7.14 -12.56 5.25
C ASP A 156 6.45 -11.23 4.91
N LEU A 157 6.79 -10.16 5.65
CA LEU A 157 6.30 -8.83 5.36
C LEU A 157 6.84 -8.31 4.03
N MET A 158 8.14 -8.44 3.78
CA MET A 158 8.72 -7.98 2.53
C MET A 158 8.23 -8.82 1.34
N LYS A 159 7.96 -10.12 1.54
CA LYS A 159 7.28 -10.97 0.55
C LYS A 159 5.90 -10.42 0.21
N THR A 160 5.14 -9.96 1.21
CA THR A 160 3.83 -9.31 1.01
C THR A 160 3.96 -8.07 0.13
N VAL A 161 4.99 -7.22 0.34
CA VAL A 161 5.26 -6.06 -0.54
C VAL A 161 5.49 -6.51 -1.97
N CYS A 162 6.41 -7.46 -2.21
CA CYS A 162 6.73 -7.94 -3.54
C CYS A 162 5.50 -8.54 -4.25
N LEU A 163 4.72 -9.37 -3.56
CA LEU A 163 3.52 -9.98 -4.12
C LEU A 163 2.44 -8.96 -4.46
N ASN A 164 2.22 -7.94 -3.63
CA ASN A 164 1.28 -6.86 -3.94
C ASN A 164 1.73 -6.04 -5.16
N LEU A 165 3.02 -5.72 -5.28
CA LEU A 165 3.56 -4.98 -6.42
C LEU A 165 3.47 -5.79 -7.71
N LEU A 166 3.82 -7.09 -7.68
CA LEU A 166 3.74 -7.99 -8.83
C LEU A 166 2.29 -8.25 -9.26
N ASP A 167 1.35 -8.38 -8.32
CA ASP A 167 -0.08 -8.53 -8.63
C ASP A 167 -0.66 -7.26 -9.27
N ASN A 168 -0.24 -6.07 -8.80
CA ASN A 168 -0.60 -4.80 -9.41
C ASN A 168 -0.05 -4.70 -10.84
N ALA A 169 1.21 -5.03 -11.08
CA ALA A 169 1.84 -5.06 -12.40
C ALA A 169 1.10 -6.02 -13.33
N ARG A 170 0.81 -7.26 -12.89
CA ARG A 170 0.05 -8.26 -13.62
C ARG A 170 -1.33 -7.76 -14.05
N LYS A 171 -2.06 -7.10 -13.13
CA LYS A 171 -3.37 -6.51 -13.42
C LYS A 171 -3.29 -5.33 -14.40
N ALA A 172 -2.22 -4.55 -14.34
CA ALA A 172 -2.01 -3.40 -15.22
C ALA A 172 -1.70 -3.78 -16.65
N VAL A 173 -0.91 -4.83 -16.88
CA VAL A 173 -0.54 -5.29 -18.23
C VAL A 173 -1.64 -6.09 -18.91
N GLY A 174 -2.50 -6.80 -18.17
CA GLY A 174 -3.49 -7.69 -18.73
C GLY A 174 -2.84 -8.92 -19.41
N GLN A 175 -3.31 -9.27 -20.62
CA GLN A 175 -2.74 -10.37 -21.40
C GLN A 175 -1.59 -9.91 -22.30
N ASN A 176 -0.61 -10.78 -22.53
CA ASN A 176 0.54 -10.56 -23.42
C ASN A 176 1.41 -9.35 -23.05
N GLY A 177 1.42 -8.94 -21.79
CA GLY A 177 2.27 -7.86 -21.31
C GLY A 177 3.63 -8.34 -20.82
N LYS A 178 4.44 -7.38 -20.32
CA LYS A 178 5.77 -7.65 -19.75
C LYS A 178 5.86 -7.11 -18.33
N VAL A 179 6.37 -7.95 -17.44
CA VAL A 179 6.66 -7.56 -16.04
C VAL A 179 8.11 -7.92 -15.75
N TYR A 180 8.82 -6.97 -15.14
CA TYR A 180 10.23 -7.12 -14.75
C TYR A 180 10.32 -7.10 -13.23
N LEU A 181 11.11 -8.03 -12.69
CA LEU A 181 11.57 -8.02 -11.30
C LEU A 181 13.10 -7.95 -11.30
N ARG A 182 13.65 -6.83 -10.87
CA ARG A 182 15.09 -6.61 -10.85
C ARG A 182 15.56 -6.33 -9.44
N GLY A 183 16.64 -6.97 -9.04
CA GLY A 183 17.33 -6.73 -7.77
C GLY A 183 18.76 -6.29 -8.01
N LYS A 184 19.22 -5.26 -7.30
CA LYS A 184 20.56 -4.68 -7.45
C LYS A 184 21.16 -4.32 -6.11
N VAL A 185 22.45 -4.63 -5.94
CA VAL A 185 23.22 -4.20 -4.77
C VAL A 185 23.57 -2.72 -4.90
N LEU A 186 23.36 -1.96 -3.84
CA LEU A 186 23.79 -0.56 -3.71
C LEU A 186 24.94 -0.45 -2.70
N ALA A 187 25.66 0.67 -2.73
CA ALA A 187 26.69 0.96 -1.74
C ALA A 187 26.16 1.01 -0.29
N THR A 188 24.89 1.35 -0.11
CA THR A 188 24.22 1.52 1.20
C THR A 188 23.12 0.51 1.46
N GLY A 189 23.01 -0.57 0.68
CA GLY A 189 21.94 -1.54 0.87
C GLY A 189 21.57 -2.32 -0.38
N TYR A 190 20.29 -2.60 -0.55
CA TYR A 190 19.78 -3.34 -1.70
C TYR A 190 18.54 -2.66 -2.28
N GLN A 191 18.46 -2.62 -3.62
CA GLN A 191 17.31 -2.10 -4.34
C GLN A 191 16.63 -3.21 -5.10
N PHE A 192 15.30 -3.23 -5.09
CA PHE A 192 14.57 -4.01 -6.08
C PHE A 192 13.53 -3.14 -6.82
N VAL A 193 13.26 -3.53 -8.05
CA VAL A 193 12.37 -2.80 -8.97
C VAL A 193 11.36 -3.76 -9.55
N VAL A 194 10.08 -3.40 -9.47
CA VAL A 194 9.01 -4.02 -10.23
C VAL A 194 8.59 -3.04 -11.32
N LYS A 195 8.71 -3.46 -12.58
CA LYS A 195 8.35 -2.63 -13.74
C LYS A 195 7.37 -3.39 -14.63
N ASP A 196 6.37 -2.70 -15.12
CA ASP A 196 5.41 -3.20 -16.09
C ASP A 196 5.31 -2.29 -17.31
N ASN A 197 4.77 -2.81 -18.41
CA ASN A 197 4.40 -2.06 -19.60
C ASN A 197 2.88 -1.93 -19.76
N GLY A 198 2.17 -1.87 -18.65
CA GLY A 198 0.71 -1.81 -18.62
C GLY A 198 0.10 -0.45 -18.90
N CYS A 199 -1.12 -0.24 -18.44
CA CYS A 199 -1.88 0.99 -18.70
C CYS A 199 -1.28 2.26 -18.08
N GLY A 200 -0.36 2.13 -17.12
CA GLY A 200 0.21 3.26 -16.40
C GLY A 200 -0.80 4.02 -15.52
N ILE A 201 -0.30 5.04 -14.85
CA ILE A 201 -1.05 5.86 -13.88
C ILE A 201 -0.84 7.33 -14.25
N ALA A 202 -1.91 8.12 -14.21
CA ALA A 202 -1.82 9.56 -14.46
C ALA A 202 -1.04 10.25 -13.31
N ALA A 203 -0.23 11.26 -13.63
CA ALA A 203 0.58 11.97 -12.64
C ALA A 203 -0.23 12.57 -11.48
N THR A 204 -1.47 13.00 -11.74
CA THR A 204 -2.40 13.53 -10.73
C THR A 204 -2.86 12.50 -9.71
N GLU A 205 -2.74 11.22 -10.03
CA GLU A 205 -3.18 10.10 -9.20
C GLU A 205 -2.04 9.52 -8.35
N LEU A 206 -0.77 9.67 -8.78
CA LEU A 206 0.40 9.06 -8.13
C LEU A 206 0.55 9.41 -6.64
N SER A 207 0.12 10.60 -6.23
CA SER A 207 0.14 10.99 -4.81
C SER A 207 -0.89 10.26 -3.95
N LYS A 208 -1.97 9.77 -4.58
CA LYS A 208 -3.12 9.17 -3.88
C LYS A 208 -3.12 7.65 -3.87
N ILE A 209 -2.37 7.00 -4.78
CA ILE A 209 -2.41 5.53 -4.92
C ILE A 209 -1.98 4.76 -3.67
N LYS A 210 -1.28 5.42 -2.74
CA LYS A 210 -0.86 4.89 -1.45
C LYS A 210 -1.96 4.99 -0.37
N GLU A 211 -2.97 5.81 -0.60
CA GLU A 211 -4.09 5.96 0.33
C GLU A 211 -4.92 4.67 0.38
N ALA A 212 -5.32 4.27 1.57
CA ALA A 212 -6.15 3.10 1.75
C ALA A 212 -7.51 3.26 1.04
N PHE A 213 -7.96 2.22 0.35
CA PHE A 213 -9.20 2.18 -0.46
C PHE A 213 -9.18 3.06 -1.71
N TYR A 214 -8.05 3.70 -2.03
CA TYR A 214 -7.94 4.47 -3.25
C TYR A 214 -7.77 3.54 -4.47
N MET A 215 -8.54 3.81 -5.52
CA MET A 215 -8.50 3.08 -6.78
C MET A 215 -8.67 4.07 -7.94
N VAL A 216 -7.72 4.08 -8.88
CA VAL A 216 -7.76 4.93 -10.09
C VAL A 216 -8.97 4.60 -10.97
N ASP A 217 -9.27 3.31 -11.16
CA ASP A 217 -10.45 2.81 -11.86
C ASP A 217 -11.21 1.82 -10.99
N LYS A 218 -12.33 2.29 -10.40
CA LYS A 218 -13.16 1.48 -9.52
C LYS A 218 -13.84 0.31 -10.24
N SER A 219 -14.13 0.41 -11.53
CA SER A 219 -14.83 -0.62 -12.28
C SER A 219 -13.90 -1.79 -12.60
N ARG A 220 -12.72 -1.51 -13.11
CA ARG A 220 -11.70 -2.49 -13.48
C ARG A 220 -11.08 -3.17 -12.24
N SER A 221 -10.88 -2.40 -11.18
CA SER A 221 -10.30 -2.93 -9.93
C SER A 221 -11.28 -3.83 -9.18
N ARG A 222 -12.58 -3.56 -9.25
CA ARG A 222 -13.62 -4.42 -8.64
C ARG A 222 -13.70 -5.78 -9.30
N SER A 223 -13.67 -5.85 -10.63
CA SER A 223 -13.67 -7.13 -11.35
C SER A 223 -12.40 -7.96 -11.10
N ALA A 224 -11.28 -7.30 -10.76
CA ALA A 224 -10.01 -7.94 -10.41
C ALA A 224 -9.83 -8.21 -8.91
N GLY A 225 -10.89 -8.04 -8.07
CA GLY A 225 -10.86 -8.36 -6.64
C GLY A 225 -10.00 -7.40 -5.77
N GLY A 226 -9.65 -6.23 -6.26
CA GLY A 226 -8.87 -5.25 -5.52
C GLY A 226 -9.70 -4.45 -4.52
N ALA A 227 -9.26 -4.34 -3.27
CA ALA A 227 -9.89 -3.51 -2.23
C ALA A 227 -9.20 -2.14 -2.03
N GLY A 228 -8.17 -1.82 -2.83
CA GLY A 228 -7.40 -0.58 -2.66
C GLY A 228 -6.56 -0.53 -1.38
N LEU A 229 -6.28 -1.68 -0.74
CA LEU A 229 -5.50 -1.77 0.50
C LEU A 229 -4.04 -2.22 0.26
N GLY A 230 -3.73 -2.82 -0.89
CA GLY A 230 -2.43 -3.43 -1.14
C GLY A 230 -1.27 -2.45 -1.05
N LEU A 231 -1.36 -1.26 -1.67
CA LEU A 231 -0.30 -0.26 -1.62
C LEU A 231 -0.19 0.42 -0.25
N ALA A 232 -1.31 0.59 0.47
CA ALA A 232 -1.29 1.08 1.85
C ALA A 232 -0.57 0.11 2.81
N ILE A 233 -0.75 -1.21 2.61
CA ILE A 233 0.00 -2.25 3.32
C ILE A 233 1.49 -2.18 2.94
N CYS A 234 1.81 -2.03 1.66
CA CYS A 234 3.20 -1.86 1.21
C CYS A 234 3.87 -0.67 1.89
N GLU A 235 3.22 0.49 1.91
CA GLU A 235 3.76 1.71 2.56
C GLU A 235 4.07 1.47 4.04
N GLN A 236 3.12 0.85 4.78
CA GLN A 236 3.31 0.55 6.20
C GLN A 236 4.47 -0.43 6.45
N ILE A 237 4.62 -1.46 5.60
CA ILE A 237 5.73 -2.41 5.70
C ILE A 237 7.07 -1.72 5.39
N ILE A 238 7.10 -0.86 4.38
CA ILE A 238 8.29 -0.09 4.00
C ILE A 238 8.72 0.85 5.13
N GLU A 239 7.78 1.55 5.79
CA GLU A 239 8.06 2.37 6.97
C GLU A 239 8.66 1.54 8.12
N LEU A 240 8.11 0.35 8.41
CA LEU A 240 8.63 -0.58 9.43
C LEU A 240 10.06 -1.05 9.15
N HIS A 241 10.44 -1.13 7.87
CA HIS A 241 11.80 -1.51 7.46
C HIS A 241 12.75 -0.32 7.34
N HIS A 242 12.32 0.91 7.67
CA HIS A 242 13.07 2.14 7.41
C HIS A 242 13.58 2.24 5.97
N ALA A 243 12.78 1.72 5.04
CA ALA A 243 13.05 1.66 3.62
C ALA A 243 12.34 2.80 2.87
N SER A 244 12.58 2.91 1.58
CA SER A 244 11.86 3.85 0.72
C SER A 244 11.20 3.16 -0.45
N ILE A 245 10.04 3.66 -0.87
CA ILE A 245 9.32 3.21 -2.07
C ILE A 245 8.97 4.41 -2.96
N ASN A 246 9.35 4.32 -4.22
CA ASN A 246 9.08 5.34 -5.23
C ASN A 246 8.29 4.78 -6.40
N PHE A 247 7.37 5.58 -6.95
CA PHE A 247 6.51 5.24 -8.07
C PHE A 247 6.76 6.21 -9.23
N GLU A 248 7.09 5.67 -10.38
CA GLU A 248 7.22 6.38 -11.64
C GLU A 248 6.27 5.76 -12.65
N SER A 249 5.38 6.55 -13.25
CA SER A 249 4.41 6.03 -14.19
C SER A 249 4.05 7.05 -15.26
N VAL A 250 3.81 6.54 -16.46
CA VAL A 250 3.29 7.33 -17.59
C VAL A 250 2.09 6.58 -18.15
N LEU A 251 0.97 7.28 -18.27
CA LEU A 251 -0.27 6.73 -18.80
C LEU A 251 -0.03 6.11 -20.19
N GLY A 252 -0.42 4.86 -20.38
CA GLY A 252 -0.23 4.08 -21.62
C GLY A 252 1.19 3.51 -21.82
N GLN A 253 2.14 3.74 -20.89
CA GLN A 253 3.53 3.24 -21.02
C GLN A 253 3.93 2.27 -19.90
N GLY A 254 3.14 2.21 -18.82
CA GLY A 254 3.39 1.33 -17.67
C GLY A 254 3.86 2.05 -16.42
N THR A 255 4.24 1.26 -15.42
CA THR A 255 4.67 1.74 -14.10
C THR A 255 5.98 1.10 -13.70
N THR A 256 6.81 1.86 -13.01
CA THR A 256 8.05 1.40 -12.37
C THR A 256 7.94 1.70 -10.87
N VAL A 257 8.06 0.68 -10.05
CA VAL A 257 8.09 0.81 -8.60
C VAL A 257 9.47 0.41 -8.10
N THR A 258 10.15 1.31 -7.42
CA THR A 258 11.48 1.11 -6.87
C THR A 258 11.40 1.07 -5.35
N VAL A 259 11.92 0.00 -4.74
CA VAL A 259 12.09 -0.13 -3.29
C VAL A 259 13.56 -0.16 -2.97
N VAL A 260 13.99 0.69 -2.03
CA VAL A 260 15.37 0.76 -1.54
C VAL A 260 15.39 0.38 -0.06
N LEU A 261 16.08 -0.71 0.21
CA LEU A 261 16.36 -1.21 1.56
C LEU A 261 17.72 -0.69 1.99
N GLU A 262 17.77 0.17 2.99
CA GLU A 262 19.03 0.64 3.54
C GLU A 262 19.69 -0.51 4.30
N GLY A 263 20.91 -0.85 3.94
CA GLY A 263 21.72 -1.79 4.70
C GLY A 263 22.10 -1.15 6.04
N VAL A 264 22.01 -1.90 7.11
CA VAL A 264 22.72 -1.52 8.34
C VAL A 264 24.19 -1.38 7.95
N LYS A 265 24.81 -0.22 8.20
CA LYS A 265 26.25 -0.07 8.05
C LYS A 265 26.89 -1.22 8.82
N VAL A 266 27.60 -2.08 8.10
CA VAL A 266 28.42 -3.12 8.71
C VAL A 266 29.63 -2.37 9.29
N ASP A 267 29.40 -1.67 10.38
CA ASP A 267 30.45 -1.32 11.31
C ASP A 267 30.39 -2.41 12.38
N GLU A 268 31.42 -3.25 12.40
CA GLU A 268 31.86 -4.17 13.45
C GLU A 268 31.04 -5.47 13.64
N VAL A 269 31.53 -6.52 13.00
CA VAL A 269 31.80 -7.82 13.68
C VAL A 269 33.23 -8.22 13.33
#